data_e46db17d82097219e90154212e4a04c4
#
_entry.id   e46db17d82097219e90154212e4a04c4
#
_cell.length_a   1.000
_cell.length_b   1.000
_cell.length_c   1.000
_cell.angle_alpha   90.00
_cell.angle_beta   90.00
_cell.angle_gamma   90.00
#
_symmetry.space_group_name_H-M   'P 1'
#
loop_
_entity.id
_entity.type
_entity.pdbx_description
1 polymer ?
#
loop_
_entity_poly.entity_id
_entity_poly.type
_entity_poly.pdbx_seq_one_letter_code
_entity_poly.pdbx_strand_id
1 'polypeptide(L)'
;MANRTITIGMRDYDHCRALANGKVKIDGVDLKFVNISPPSQIFLRMLHDEEFDASEMSLSNFMIAIGKDDRRFVALPVFPSRVFRHSYIWINTKSGITKPQDLKGKKVGIADYSMTALLFVRGLLQHEYGVTPQDIHWFRRRSEHVAIDMPPGIRIDNITKGQTLD
;
A
#
# COMPACT_ATOMS: atom_id res chain seq x y z
N MET A 1 -7.19 -38.87 -3.66
CA MET A 1 -8.16 -37.75 -3.41
C MET A 1 -7.90 -36.67 -4.43
N ALA A 2 -8.92 -35.95 -4.94
CA ALA A 2 -8.71 -34.82 -5.84
C ALA A 2 -8.01 -33.71 -5.08
N ASN A 3 -7.07 -33.02 -5.73
CA ASN A 3 -6.41 -31.83 -5.15
C ASN A 3 -7.43 -30.70 -4.95
N ARG A 4 -7.20 -29.89 -3.91
CA ARG A 4 -7.96 -28.66 -3.71
C ARG A 4 -7.37 -27.54 -4.57
N THR A 5 -8.16 -26.89 -5.37
CA THR A 5 -7.73 -25.69 -6.10
C THR A 5 -7.68 -24.50 -5.13
N ILE A 6 -6.56 -23.77 -5.11
CA ILE A 6 -6.35 -22.53 -4.36
C ILE A 6 -5.94 -21.45 -5.33
N THR A 7 -6.67 -20.35 -5.35
CA THR A 7 -6.35 -19.17 -6.16
C THR A 7 -5.61 -18.14 -5.32
N ILE A 8 -4.40 -17.74 -5.76
CA ILE A 8 -3.59 -16.69 -5.09
C ILE A 8 -3.44 -15.48 -6.00
N GLY A 9 -3.88 -14.31 -5.51
CA GLY A 9 -3.62 -13.03 -6.14
C GLY A 9 -2.33 -12.39 -5.62
N MET A 10 -1.32 -12.25 -6.46
CA MET A 10 -0.02 -11.71 -6.06
C MET A 10 0.72 -11.09 -7.26
N ARG A 11 1.58 -10.11 -6.99
CA ARG A 11 2.51 -9.60 -7.99
C ARG A 11 3.63 -10.62 -8.23
N ASP A 12 4.20 -10.63 -9.45
CA ASP A 12 5.39 -11.42 -9.77
C ASP A 12 6.61 -10.86 -9.04
N TYR A 13 6.98 -11.52 -7.95
CA TYR A 13 8.22 -11.28 -7.22
C TYR A 13 9.21 -12.41 -7.51
N ASP A 14 10.50 -12.10 -7.63
CA ASP A 14 11.53 -13.08 -7.96
C ASP A 14 11.52 -14.29 -7.01
N HIS A 15 11.35 -14.04 -5.71
CA HIS A 15 11.31 -15.08 -4.69
C HIS A 15 10.01 -15.92 -4.67
N CYS A 16 8.94 -15.45 -5.33
CA CYS A 16 7.68 -16.20 -5.49
C CYS A 16 7.57 -16.90 -6.85
N ARG A 17 8.49 -16.63 -7.78
CA ARG A 17 8.42 -17.08 -9.17
C ARG A 17 8.39 -18.60 -9.31
N ALA A 18 9.05 -19.34 -8.40
CA ALA A 18 9.03 -20.78 -8.42
C ALA A 18 7.64 -21.38 -8.15
N LEU A 19 6.83 -20.73 -7.31
CA LEU A 19 5.42 -21.06 -7.12
C LEU A 19 4.58 -20.66 -8.34
N ALA A 20 4.79 -19.42 -8.82
CA ALA A 20 4.02 -18.86 -9.93
C ALA A 20 4.14 -19.67 -11.24
N ASN A 21 5.32 -20.25 -11.51
CA ASN A 21 5.59 -21.03 -12.72
C ASN A 21 5.47 -22.55 -12.51
N GLY A 22 5.01 -23.00 -11.33
CA GLY A 22 4.78 -24.42 -11.01
C GLY A 22 6.04 -25.26 -10.81
N LYS A 23 7.23 -24.63 -10.71
CA LYS A 23 8.48 -25.38 -10.37
C LYS A 23 8.45 -25.93 -8.95
N VAL A 24 7.78 -25.23 -8.04
CA VAL A 24 7.49 -25.70 -6.69
C VAL A 24 6.00 -26.02 -6.63
N LYS A 25 5.67 -27.20 -6.15
CA LYS A 25 4.30 -27.68 -5.98
C LYS A 25 3.99 -27.83 -4.49
N ILE A 26 2.72 -27.74 -4.16
CA ILE A 26 2.20 -27.97 -2.80
C ILE A 26 1.40 -29.27 -2.85
N ASP A 27 1.74 -30.22 -2.02
CA ASP A 27 1.06 -31.52 -1.99
C ASP A 27 -0.44 -31.35 -1.66
N GLY A 28 -1.29 -31.97 -2.47
CA GLY A 28 -2.74 -31.90 -2.33
C GLY A 28 -3.37 -30.58 -2.79
N VAL A 29 -2.60 -29.68 -3.41
CA VAL A 29 -3.09 -28.36 -3.87
C VAL A 29 -2.76 -28.14 -5.34
N ASP A 30 -3.79 -27.74 -6.10
CA ASP A 30 -3.64 -27.19 -7.44
C ASP A 30 -3.63 -25.66 -7.32
N LEU A 31 -2.44 -25.07 -7.32
CA LEU A 31 -2.26 -23.64 -7.14
C LEU A 31 -2.53 -22.88 -8.44
N LYS A 32 -3.52 -21.98 -8.40
CA LYS A 32 -3.80 -21.02 -9.47
C LYS A 32 -3.21 -19.65 -9.08
N PHE A 33 -2.04 -19.36 -9.64
CA PHE A 33 -1.37 -18.08 -9.39
C PHE A 33 -1.88 -17.01 -10.37
N VAL A 34 -2.43 -15.91 -9.84
CA VAL A 34 -2.94 -14.79 -10.61
C VAL A 34 -2.01 -13.60 -10.42
N ASN A 35 -1.18 -13.34 -11.44
CA ASN A 35 -0.26 -12.21 -11.44
C ASN A 35 -1.00 -10.92 -11.83
N ILE A 36 -0.96 -9.92 -10.97
CA ILE A 36 -1.62 -8.62 -11.18
C ILE A 36 -0.66 -7.49 -10.87
N SER A 37 -0.59 -6.52 -11.79
CA SER A 37 0.18 -5.29 -11.62
C SER A 37 -0.67 -4.08 -12.04
N PRO A 38 -0.71 -3.00 -11.27
CA PRO A 38 0.00 -2.75 -10.00
C PRO A 38 -0.65 -3.50 -8.81
N PRO A 39 0.08 -3.74 -7.70
CA PRO A 39 -0.43 -4.48 -6.53
C PRO A 39 -1.71 -3.89 -5.94
N SER A 40 -1.93 -2.59 -6.08
CA SER A 40 -3.15 -1.91 -5.62
C SER A 40 -4.44 -2.50 -6.22
N GLN A 41 -4.36 -3.10 -7.41
CA GLN A 41 -5.51 -3.80 -8.02
C GLN A 41 -5.82 -5.10 -7.28
N ILE A 42 -4.79 -5.82 -6.81
CA ILE A 42 -4.98 -7.03 -6.00
C ILE A 42 -5.70 -6.67 -4.71
N PHE A 43 -5.24 -5.60 -4.04
CA PHE A 43 -5.83 -5.15 -2.77
C PHE A 43 -7.29 -4.78 -2.92
N LEU A 44 -7.67 -4.06 -3.99
CA LEU A 44 -9.06 -3.68 -4.27
C LEU A 44 -9.92 -4.91 -4.51
N ARG A 45 -9.51 -5.82 -5.39
CA ARG A 45 -10.25 -7.03 -5.75
C ARG A 45 -10.45 -7.95 -4.54
N MET A 46 -9.43 -8.05 -3.66
CA MET A 46 -9.58 -8.82 -2.43
C MET A 46 -10.48 -8.12 -1.41
N LEU A 47 -10.31 -6.82 -1.19
CA LEU A 47 -11.08 -6.07 -0.18
C LEU A 47 -12.56 -5.94 -0.54
N HIS A 48 -12.88 -5.75 -1.82
CA HIS A 48 -14.25 -5.50 -2.27
C HIS A 48 -14.95 -6.76 -2.78
N ASP A 49 -14.23 -7.62 -3.49
CA ASP A 49 -14.81 -8.73 -4.24
C ASP A 49 -14.49 -10.11 -3.63
N GLU A 50 -13.56 -10.17 -2.64
CA GLU A 50 -13.07 -11.43 -2.04
C GLU A 50 -12.65 -12.46 -3.10
N GLU A 51 -12.06 -11.97 -4.21
CA GLU A 51 -11.89 -12.73 -5.44
C GLU A 51 -10.92 -13.92 -5.32
N PHE A 52 -10.03 -13.89 -4.34
CA PHE A 52 -8.99 -14.90 -4.17
C PHE A 52 -9.15 -15.66 -2.86
N ASP A 53 -8.73 -16.94 -2.83
CA ASP A 53 -8.61 -17.70 -1.57
C ASP A 53 -7.51 -17.11 -0.69
N ALA A 54 -6.45 -16.56 -1.31
CA ALA A 54 -5.39 -15.81 -0.64
C ALA A 54 -4.84 -14.72 -1.55
N SER A 55 -4.35 -13.63 -0.98
CA SER A 55 -3.67 -12.59 -1.76
C SER A 55 -2.69 -11.79 -0.92
N GLU A 56 -1.77 -11.08 -1.58
CA GLU A 56 -1.08 -9.99 -0.90
C GLU A 56 -2.06 -8.85 -0.64
N MET A 57 -1.83 -8.12 0.46
CA MET A 57 -2.65 -6.98 0.85
C MET A 57 -1.80 -5.85 1.42
N SER A 58 -2.29 -4.62 1.28
CA SER A 58 -1.72 -3.47 1.97
C SER A 58 -1.83 -3.65 3.48
N LEU A 59 -0.71 -3.70 4.19
CA LEU A 59 -0.70 -3.87 5.65
C LEU A 59 -1.55 -2.81 6.35
N SER A 60 -1.43 -1.54 5.94
CA SER A 60 -2.22 -0.46 6.55
C SER A 60 -3.72 -0.62 6.29
N ASN A 61 -4.11 -1.01 5.08
CA ASN A 61 -5.53 -1.24 4.76
C ASN A 61 -6.09 -2.42 5.57
N PHE A 62 -5.32 -3.49 5.74
CA PHE A 62 -5.67 -4.61 6.62
C PHE A 62 -5.86 -4.14 8.07
N MET A 63 -4.92 -3.35 8.61
CA MET A 63 -5.02 -2.82 9.98
C MET A 63 -6.26 -1.92 10.15
N ILE A 64 -6.57 -1.09 9.15
CA ILE A 64 -7.77 -0.24 9.16
C ILE A 64 -9.05 -1.10 9.14
N ALA A 65 -9.09 -2.14 8.29
CA ALA A 65 -10.22 -3.07 8.22
C ALA A 65 -10.47 -3.74 9.58
N ILE A 66 -9.42 -4.30 10.19
CA ILE A 66 -9.50 -4.90 11.53
C ILE A 66 -9.95 -3.87 12.60
N GLY A 67 -9.44 -2.64 12.53
CA GLY A 67 -9.84 -1.55 13.42
C GLY A 67 -11.31 -1.14 13.28
N LYS A 68 -11.93 -1.45 12.15
CA LYS A 68 -13.37 -1.29 11.86
C LYS A 68 -14.19 -2.58 12.09
N ASP A 69 -13.61 -3.55 12.78
CA ASP A 69 -14.19 -4.86 13.08
C ASP A 69 -14.52 -5.72 11.85
N ASP A 70 -13.86 -5.46 10.73
CA ASP A 70 -13.91 -6.33 9.55
C ASP A 70 -13.03 -7.56 9.79
N ARG A 71 -13.64 -8.72 9.97
CA ARG A 71 -13.00 -10.00 10.31
C ARG A 71 -12.96 -10.99 9.14
N ARG A 72 -13.26 -10.55 7.92
CA ARG A 72 -13.27 -11.42 6.73
C ARG A 72 -11.90 -12.01 6.41
N PHE A 73 -10.82 -11.33 6.80
CA PHE A 73 -9.47 -11.70 6.42
C PHE A 73 -8.61 -12.08 7.62
N VAL A 74 -7.73 -13.05 7.41
CA VAL A 74 -6.70 -13.43 8.37
C VAL A 74 -5.33 -13.16 7.75
N ALA A 75 -4.48 -12.42 8.45
CA ALA A 75 -3.12 -12.17 7.97
C ALA A 75 -2.21 -13.37 8.27
N LEU A 76 -1.49 -13.82 7.25
CA LEU A 76 -0.36 -14.73 7.41
C LEU A 76 0.92 -13.89 7.60
N PRO A 77 1.89 -14.33 8.43
CA PRO A 77 3.13 -13.59 8.68
C PRO A 77 4.12 -13.73 7.51
N VAL A 78 3.62 -13.54 6.29
CA VAL A 78 4.39 -13.57 5.04
C VAL A 78 4.35 -12.19 4.42
N PHE A 79 5.52 -11.59 4.18
CA PHE A 79 5.65 -10.24 3.64
C PHE A 79 6.32 -10.29 2.26
N PRO A 80 5.54 -10.44 1.18
CA PRO A 80 6.09 -10.57 -0.17
C PRO A 80 6.83 -9.30 -0.63
N SER A 81 6.34 -8.12 -0.24
CA SER A 81 6.99 -6.84 -0.57
C SER A 81 7.63 -6.22 0.66
N ARG A 82 8.97 -6.15 0.66
CA ARG A 82 9.75 -5.53 1.73
C ARG A 82 10.76 -4.57 1.12
N VAL A 83 10.57 -3.26 1.36
CA VAL A 83 11.45 -2.21 0.84
C VAL A 83 11.59 -1.08 1.83
N PHE A 84 12.75 -0.43 1.85
CA PHE A 84 12.97 0.79 2.61
C PHE A 84 12.20 1.96 2.02
N ARG A 85 11.44 2.69 2.85
CA ARG A 85 10.54 3.73 2.38
C ARG A 85 11.20 5.09 2.17
N HIS A 86 12.43 5.31 2.63
CA HIS A 86 13.19 6.53 2.37
C HIS A 86 13.35 6.82 0.88
N SER A 87 13.59 5.79 0.05
CA SER A 87 13.73 5.93 -1.39
C SER A 87 12.43 6.25 -2.14
N TYR A 88 11.32 6.37 -1.44
CA TYR A 88 10.01 6.72 -2.02
C TYR A 88 9.65 8.20 -1.85
N ILE A 89 10.55 8.99 -1.26
CA ILE A 89 10.37 10.43 -1.10
C ILE A 89 11.12 11.12 -2.23
N TRP A 90 10.38 11.74 -3.14
CA TRP A 90 10.91 12.47 -4.29
C TRP A 90 10.72 13.96 -4.05
N ILE A 91 11.71 14.75 -4.41
CA ILE A 91 11.66 16.21 -4.31
C ILE A 91 11.88 16.85 -5.69
N ASN A 92 11.15 17.93 -5.96
CA ASN A 92 11.49 18.78 -7.09
C ASN A 92 12.77 19.54 -6.75
N THR A 93 13.80 19.39 -7.55
CA THR A 93 15.11 20.02 -7.32
C THR A 93 15.07 21.55 -7.31
N LYS A 94 14.00 22.16 -7.87
CA LYS A 94 13.76 23.60 -7.86
C LYS A 94 12.93 24.07 -6.65
N SER A 95 12.49 23.16 -5.77
CA SER A 95 11.62 23.48 -4.63
C SER A 95 12.34 24.16 -3.45
N GLY A 96 13.68 24.15 -3.47
CA GLY A 96 14.50 24.62 -2.35
C GLY A 96 14.49 23.68 -1.13
N ILE A 97 13.93 22.48 -1.24
CA ILE A 97 13.95 21.45 -0.19
C ILE A 97 15.32 20.79 -0.22
N THR A 98 16.05 20.87 0.89
CA THR A 98 17.40 20.28 1.04
C THR A 98 17.47 19.25 2.17
N LYS A 99 16.53 19.30 3.11
CA LYS A 99 16.43 18.41 4.28
C LYS A 99 14.96 18.13 4.61
N PRO A 100 14.65 17.04 5.33
CA PRO A 100 13.26 16.68 5.63
C PRO A 100 12.45 17.77 6.34
N GLN A 101 13.09 18.57 7.21
CA GLN A 101 12.42 19.66 7.93
C GLN A 101 11.86 20.76 7.02
N ASP A 102 12.43 20.90 5.82
CA ASP A 102 11.97 21.87 4.83
C ASP A 102 10.59 21.52 4.24
N LEU A 103 10.08 20.30 4.52
CA LEU A 103 8.73 19.87 4.15
C LEU A 103 7.62 20.56 4.94
N LYS A 104 7.94 21.19 6.09
CA LYS A 104 6.94 21.94 6.87
C LYS A 104 6.32 23.07 6.05
N GLY A 105 5.00 23.09 6.02
CA GLY A 105 4.23 24.05 5.22
C GLY A 105 4.20 23.77 3.71
N LYS A 106 4.85 22.73 3.22
CA LYS A 106 4.89 22.40 1.79
C LYS A 106 3.71 21.54 1.35
N LYS A 107 3.49 21.54 0.04
CA LYS A 107 2.54 20.66 -0.65
C LYS A 107 3.25 19.36 -0.97
N VAL A 108 2.64 18.22 -0.62
CA VAL A 108 3.19 16.88 -0.90
C VAL A 108 2.14 16.04 -1.60
N GLY A 109 2.49 15.57 -2.80
CA GLY A 109 1.65 14.69 -3.60
C GLY A 109 1.76 13.23 -3.15
N ILE A 110 0.62 12.54 -3.10
CA ILE A 110 0.51 11.14 -2.67
C ILE A 110 -0.50 10.40 -3.54
N ALA A 111 -0.39 9.07 -3.57
CA ALA A 111 -1.41 8.26 -4.26
C ALA A 111 -2.72 8.24 -3.45
N ASP A 112 -2.68 7.75 -2.23
CA ASP A 112 -3.75 7.80 -1.22
C ASP A 112 -3.11 7.88 0.17
N TYR A 113 -3.85 8.38 1.16
CA TYR A 113 -3.33 8.63 2.50
C TYR A 113 -3.17 7.36 3.33
N SER A 114 -3.99 6.34 3.06
CA SER A 114 -4.04 5.08 3.81
C SER A 114 -3.00 4.06 3.37
N MET A 115 -2.29 4.26 2.26
CA MET A 115 -1.34 3.27 1.75
C MET A 115 -0.18 3.00 2.72
N THR A 116 0.26 1.75 2.81
CA THR A 116 1.33 1.31 3.71
C THR A 116 2.62 2.13 3.54
N ALA A 117 3.01 2.42 2.30
CA ALA A 117 4.22 3.19 2.03
C ALA A 117 4.17 4.57 2.71
N LEU A 118 3.03 5.26 2.60
CA LEU A 118 2.87 6.58 3.18
C LEU A 118 2.73 6.55 4.70
N LEU A 119 2.09 5.51 5.25
CA LEU A 119 2.05 5.31 6.70
C LEU A 119 3.47 5.29 7.28
N PHE A 120 4.36 4.49 6.69
CA PHE A 120 5.77 4.42 7.12
C PHE A 120 6.53 5.72 6.85
N VAL A 121 6.30 6.40 5.72
CA VAL A 121 6.93 7.70 5.43
C VAL A 121 6.51 8.74 6.45
N ARG A 122 5.23 8.82 6.82
CA ARG A 122 4.76 9.75 7.87
C ARG A 122 5.39 9.43 9.22
N GLY A 123 5.42 8.16 9.61
CA GLY A 123 6.08 7.72 10.84
C GLY A 123 7.56 8.11 10.86
N LEU A 124 8.28 7.86 9.77
CA LEU A 124 9.67 8.24 9.60
C LEU A 124 9.88 9.75 9.74
N LEU A 125 9.11 10.55 8.99
CA LEU A 125 9.22 12.01 9.03
C LEU A 125 8.94 12.56 10.43
N GLN A 126 7.99 12.01 11.14
CA GLN A 126 7.64 12.43 12.49
C GLN A 126 8.69 12.02 13.51
N HIS A 127 9.11 10.75 13.54
CA HIS A 127 9.95 10.22 14.61
C HIS A 127 11.43 10.58 14.42
N GLU A 128 11.93 10.59 13.19
CA GLU A 128 13.33 10.86 12.92
C GLU A 128 13.62 12.34 12.65
N TYR A 129 12.64 13.07 12.08
CA TYR A 129 12.89 14.44 11.58
C TYR A 129 12.00 15.51 12.21
N GLY A 130 11.07 15.14 13.09
CA GLY A 130 10.16 16.08 13.74
C GLY A 130 9.20 16.80 12.78
N VAL A 131 8.88 16.19 11.64
CA VAL A 131 7.92 16.69 10.67
C VAL A 131 6.63 15.90 10.82
N THR A 132 5.63 16.50 11.45
CA THR A 132 4.34 15.84 11.70
C THR A 132 3.47 15.83 10.44
N PRO A 133 2.51 14.91 10.33
CA PRO A 133 1.58 14.91 9.20
C PRO A 133 0.76 16.21 9.09
N GLN A 134 0.53 16.92 10.19
CA GLN A 134 -0.16 18.21 10.25
C GLN A 134 0.67 19.35 9.69
N ASP A 135 2.00 19.24 9.70
CA ASP A 135 2.90 20.24 9.13
C ASP A 135 2.82 20.32 7.60
N ILE A 136 2.22 19.33 6.96
CA ILE A 136 2.21 19.13 5.50
C ILE A 136 0.81 19.33 4.94
N HIS A 137 0.71 19.93 3.76
CA HIS A 137 -0.51 19.97 2.97
C HIS A 137 -0.48 18.84 1.92
N TRP A 138 -1.29 17.81 2.13
CA TRP A 138 -1.30 16.61 1.30
C TRP A 138 -2.21 16.80 0.08
N PHE A 139 -1.77 16.28 -1.06
CA PHE A 139 -2.56 16.24 -2.30
C PHE A 139 -2.65 14.81 -2.79
N ARG A 140 -3.83 14.21 -2.69
CA ARG A 140 -4.02 12.81 -3.09
C ARG A 140 -4.55 12.69 -4.52
N ARG A 141 -4.07 11.64 -5.22
CA ARG A 141 -4.46 11.35 -6.60
C ARG A 141 -5.73 10.50 -6.71
N ARG A 142 -6.05 9.71 -5.68
CA ARG A 142 -7.21 8.81 -5.66
C ARG A 142 -7.81 8.72 -4.26
N SER A 143 -9.05 8.21 -4.20
CA SER A 143 -9.70 7.89 -2.93
C SER A 143 -8.98 6.75 -2.20
N GLU A 144 -9.23 6.65 -0.90
CA GLU A 144 -8.75 5.57 -0.05
C GLU A 144 -9.38 4.23 -0.45
N HIS A 145 -8.63 3.13 -0.39
CA HIS A 145 -9.14 1.79 -0.64
C HIS A 145 -10.08 1.31 0.49
N VAL A 146 -9.80 1.73 1.70
CA VAL A 146 -10.67 1.55 2.88
C VAL A 146 -10.97 2.94 3.41
N ALA A 147 -12.25 3.26 3.56
CA ALA A 147 -12.65 4.56 4.10
C ALA A 147 -12.01 4.80 5.47
N ILE A 148 -11.45 5.97 5.68
CA ILE A 148 -10.86 6.39 6.95
C ILE A 148 -11.40 7.77 7.36
N ASP A 149 -11.55 7.95 8.66
CA ASP A 149 -11.74 9.27 9.22
C ASP A 149 -10.38 9.94 9.36
N MET A 150 -10.23 11.10 8.73
CA MET A 150 -8.95 11.82 8.78
C MET A 150 -8.67 12.30 10.21
N PRO A 151 -7.45 12.05 10.72
CA PRO A 151 -7.08 12.58 12.02
C PRO A 151 -7.21 14.11 12.08
N PRO A 152 -7.53 14.70 13.24
CA PRO A 152 -7.65 16.13 13.39
C PRO A 152 -6.41 16.90 12.92
N GLY A 153 -6.62 18.01 12.24
CA GLY A 153 -5.55 18.91 11.76
C GLY A 153 -4.86 18.46 10.47
N ILE A 154 -5.21 17.31 9.90
CA ILE A 154 -4.69 16.89 8.60
C ILE A 154 -5.36 17.71 7.49
N ARG A 155 -4.55 18.37 6.66
CA ARG A 155 -4.99 19.07 5.45
C ARG A 155 -4.73 18.18 4.25
N ILE A 156 -5.81 17.72 3.58
CA ILE A 156 -5.73 16.87 2.41
C ILE A 156 -6.74 17.30 1.35
N ASP A 157 -6.27 17.51 0.14
CA ASP A 157 -7.07 17.84 -1.02
C ASP A 157 -6.89 16.79 -2.13
N ASN A 158 -7.83 16.73 -3.05
CA ASN A 158 -7.67 15.94 -4.26
C ASN A 158 -6.89 16.73 -5.31
N ILE A 159 -6.04 16.06 -6.05
CA ILE A 159 -5.40 16.64 -7.25
C ILE A 159 -6.49 16.90 -8.29
N THR A 160 -6.47 18.09 -8.88
CA THR A 160 -7.42 18.46 -9.94
C THR A 160 -7.21 17.59 -11.18
N LYS A 161 -8.30 17.21 -11.84
CA LYS A 161 -8.26 16.43 -13.08
C LYS A 161 -7.36 17.10 -14.11
N GLY A 162 -6.38 16.37 -14.63
CA GLY A 162 -5.39 16.87 -15.60
C GLY A 162 -4.09 17.40 -14.98
N GLN A 163 -3.99 17.46 -13.66
CA GLN A 163 -2.73 17.72 -12.95
C GLN A 163 -2.01 16.40 -12.63
N THR A 164 -0.69 16.44 -12.63
CA THR A 164 0.18 15.34 -12.21
C THR A 164 0.81 15.64 -10.85
N LEU A 165 1.53 14.67 -10.29
CA LEU A 165 2.30 14.85 -9.05
C LEU A 165 3.69 15.43 -9.30
N ASP A 166 4.03 15.66 -10.55
CA ASP A 166 5.34 16.14 -11.00
C ASP A 166 5.48 17.68 -10.87
#